data_5d61459a062a6d307456788ef9d8cc37
#
_entry.id   5d61459a062a6d307456788ef9d8cc37
#
_cell.length_a   1.000
_cell.length_b   1.000
_cell.length_c   1.000
_cell.angle_alpha   90.00
_cell.angle_beta   90.00
_cell.angle_gamma   90.00
#
_symmetry.space_group_name_H-M   'P 1'
#
loop_
_entity.id
_entity.type
_entity.pdbx_description
1 polymer ?
#
loop_
_entity_poly.entity_id
_entity_poly.type
_entity_poly.pdbx_seq_one_letter_code
_entity_poly.pdbx_strand_id
1 'polypeptide(L)'
;NTGIENCKYFLFFVSKNSLASKMVTLEWQSALMKRSKDIKFIPIKLDESVFPAIIGHILYINLYEQGLEVATRQIVDVITGKNTFKEITGFSNLNAEAKSKGNDLVVEIKANYYMEPNSRYLLVVDNNENDLTWKLPDFTEYTSGFNNNISFTTGVHNCILVEVDKVTSPNFPVIVILKPLTDKPIRLLYVMHATSRKDFAAIPLMFKGMAA
;
A
#
# COMPACT_ATOMS: atom_id res chain seq x y z
N ASN A 1 -20.48 34.47 -2.45
CA ASN A 1 -20.06 33.06 -2.70
C ASN A 1 -20.50 32.54 -4.07
N THR A 2 -20.37 33.37 -5.12
CA THR A 2 -20.71 33.02 -6.52
C THR A 2 -19.92 31.79 -7.06
N GLY A 3 -18.73 31.49 -6.50
CA GLY A 3 -17.94 30.33 -6.92
C GLY A 3 -18.59 28.98 -6.60
N ILE A 4 -19.18 28.84 -5.41
CA ILE A 4 -19.87 27.61 -4.98
C ILE A 4 -21.21 27.43 -5.70
N GLU A 5 -21.83 28.52 -6.15
CA GLU A 5 -23.14 28.47 -6.81
C GLU A 5 -23.07 27.91 -8.23
N ASN A 6 -21.94 28.04 -8.89
CA ASN A 6 -21.75 27.67 -10.29
C ASN A 6 -20.78 26.48 -10.50
N CYS A 7 -20.28 25.84 -9.44
CA CYS A 7 -19.38 24.72 -9.57
C CYS A 7 -20.13 23.36 -9.62
N LYS A 8 -19.68 22.47 -10.49
CA LYS A 8 -20.15 21.07 -10.54
C LYS A 8 -19.38 20.16 -9.59
N TYR A 9 -18.16 20.52 -9.26
CA TYR A 9 -17.24 19.77 -8.41
C TYR A 9 -16.64 20.67 -7.37
N PHE A 10 -16.62 20.24 -6.12
CA PHE A 10 -15.97 20.91 -5.02
C PHE A 10 -14.86 19.99 -4.47
N LEU A 11 -13.61 20.37 -4.65
CA LEU A 11 -12.44 19.66 -4.14
C LEU A 11 -12.11 20.24 -2.77
N PHE A 12 -12.27 19.45 -1.72
CA PHE A 12 -11.94 19.84 -0.35
C PHE A 12 -10.61 19.21 0.07
N PHE A 13 -9.56 20.01 0.08
CA PHE A 13 -8.24 19.59 0.54
C PHE A 13 -8.20 19.58 2.08
N VAL A 14 -8.23 18.38 2.67
CA VAL A 14 -8.29 18.17 4.11
C VAL A 14 -6.89 18.10 4.68
N SER A 15 -6.57 19.04 5.55
CA SER A 15 -5.32 19.12 6.30
C SER A 15 -5.55 19.77 7.66
N LYS A 16 -4.59 19.67 8.57
CA LYS A 16 -4.61 20.35 9.87
C LYS A 16 -4.90 21.85 9.71
N ASN A 17 -4.28 22.48 8.72
CA ASN A 17 -4.45 23.92 8.47
C ASN A 17 -5.82 24.27 7.89
N SER A 18 -6.33 23.47 6.95
CA SER A 18 -7.65 23.71 6.36
C SER A 18 -8.76 23.50 7.38
N LEU A 19 -8.62 22.52 8.27
CA LEU A 19 -9.59 22.24 9.34
C LEU A 19 -9.57 23.31 10.43
N ALA A 20 -8.44 23.97 10.67
CA ALA A 20 -8.32 25.08 11.63
C ALA A 20 -8.83 26.41 11.06
N SER A 21 -9.03 26.54 9.77
CA SER A 21 -9.47 27.77 9.11
C SER A 21 -10.98 27.90 9.15
N LYS A 22 -11.46 28.96 9.82
CA LYS A 22 -12.90 29.29 9.90
C LYS A 22 -13.50 29.55 8.50
N MET A 23 -12.75 30.20 7.62
CA MET A 23 -13.19 30.50 6.25
C MET A 23 -13.38 29.21 5.43
N VAL A 24 -12.39 28.34 5.45
CA VAL A 24 -12.44 27.02 4.77
C VAL A 24 -13.58 26.17 5.34
N THR A 25 -13.79 26.23 6.66
CA THR A 25 -14.91 25.52 7.32
C THR A 25 -16.26 25.97 6.79
N LEU A 26 -16.49 27.28 6.65
CA LEU A 26 -17.74 27.82 6.08
C LEU A 26 -17.92 27.41 4.62
N GLU A 27 -16.86 27.39 3.84
CA GLU A 27 -16.90 27.03 2.41
C GLU A 27 -17.27 25.56 2.21
N TRP A 28 -16.54 24.63 2.85
CA TRP A 28 -16.83 23.21 2.65
C TRP A 28 -18.16 22.78 3.25
N GLN A 29 -18.60 23.39 4.38
CA GLN A 29 -19.93 23.14 4.94
C GLN A 29 -21.03 23.62 3.99
N SER A 30 -20.86 24.79 3.38
CA SER A 30 -21.78 25.31 2.36
C SER A 30 -21.85 24.41 1.13
N ALA A 31 -20.70 23.92 0.66
CA ALA A 31 -20.65 22.98 -0.45
C ALA A 31 -21.30 21.62 -0.11
N LEU A 32 -21.12 21.15 1.13
CA LEU A 32 -21.70 19.90 1.62
C LEU A 32 -23.23 19.98 1.68
N MET A 33 -23.79 21.12 2.11
CA MET A 33 -25.24 21.35 2.13
C MET A 33 -25.84 21.34 0.72
N LYS A 34 -25.08 21.75 -0.29
CA LYS A 34 -25.49 21.77 -1.72
C LYS A 34 -25.23 20.43 -2.42
N ARG A 35 -24.50 19.49 -1.79
CA ARG A 35 -24.13 18.17 -2.37
C ARG A 35 -25.32 17.37 -2.91
N SER A 36 -26.46 17.51 -2.29
CA SER A 36 -27.66 16.73 -2.65
C SER A 36 -28.35 17.22 -3.92
N LYS A 37 -27.97 18.38 -4.47
CA LYS A 37 -28.66 18.99 -5.59
C LYS A 37 -27.85 19.03 -6.87
N ASP A 38 -26.60 19.55 -6.87
CA ASP A 38 -25.87 19.78 -8.10
C ASP A 38 -24.33 19.70 -7.98
N ILE A 39 -23.77 19.59 -6.75
CA ILE A 39 -22.32 19.63 -6.52
C ILE A 39 -21.79 18.25 -6.12
N LYS A 40 -20.83 17.70 -6.85
CA LYS A 40 -20.05 16.56 -6.40
C LYS A 40 -18.96 17.03 -5.43
N PHE A 41 -19.10 16.67 -4.17
CA PHE A 41 -18.15 16.98 -3.10
C PHE A 41 -17.08 15.89 -3.02
N ILE A 42 -15.81 16.25 -3.22
CA ILE A 42 -14.68 15.32 -3.27
C ILE A 42 -13.66 15.72 -2.20
N PRO A 43 -13.62 15.02 -1.05
CA PRO A 43 -12.59 15.24 -0.05
C PRO A 43 -11.26 14.67 -0.55
N ILE A 44 -10.15 15.40 -0.32
CA ILE A 44 -8.79 15.01 -0.67
C ILE A 44 -7.92 15.12 0.58
N LYS A 45 -7.44 14.00 1.10
CA LYS A 45 -6.60 13.95 2.30
C LYS A 45 -5.17 14.37 1.97
N LEU A 46 -4.65 15.40 2.66
CA LEU A 46 -3.30 15.94 2.45
C LEU A 46 -2.29 15.52 3.55
N ASP A 47 -2.77 15.18 4.74
CA ASP A 47 -1.95 14.81 5.89
C ASP A 47 -2.65 13.76 6.76
N GLU A 48 -2.09 13.44 7.91
CA GLU A 48 -2.63 12.47 8.86
C GLU A 48 -3.90 12.92 9.60
N SER A 49 -4.40 14.13 9.36
CA SER A 49 -5.58 14.68 10.03
C SER A 49 -6.79 13.77 9.90
N VAL A 50 -7.54 13.68 10.99
CA VAL A 50 -8.79 12.92 11.03
C VAL A 50 -9.90 13.74 10.40
N PHE A 51 -10.69 13.13 9.54
CA PHE A 51 -11.85 13.77 8.93
C PHE A 51 -12.89 14.17 9.98
N PRO A 52 -13.51 15.35 9.85
CA PRO A 52 -14.69 15.68 10.63
C PRO A 52 -15.77 14.60 10.48
N ALA A 53 -16.43 14.22 11.58
CA ALA A 53 -17.41 13.12 11.62
C ALA A 53 -18.49 13.26 10.53
N ILE A 54 -18.90 14.50 10.22
CA ILE A 54 -19.93 14.79 9.20
C ILE A 54 -19.53 14.38 7.78
N ILE A 55 -18.23 14.29 7.47
CA ILE A 55 -17.72 13.87 6.15
C ILE A 55 -16.97 12.52 6.21
N GLY A 56 -16.83 11.93 7.38
CA GLY A 56 -16.09 10.68 7.59
C GLY A 56 -16.68 9.47 6.85
N HIS A 57 -17.94 9.52 6.44
CA HIS A 57 -18.61 8.49 5.64
C HIS A 57 -18.55 8.76 4.12
N ILE A 58 -17.95 9.87 3.70
CA ILE A 58 -17.81 10.21 2.28
C ILE A 58 -16.53 9.59 1.75
N LEU A 59 -16.63 8.93 0.60
CA LEU A 59 -15.46 8.41 -0.10
C LEU A 59 -14.51 9.57 -0.43
N TYR A 60 -13.23 9.43 -0.11
CA TYR A 60 -12.21 10.46 -0.29
C TYR A 60 -11.02 9.96 -1.10
N ILE A 61 -10.25 10.89 -1.66
CA ILE A 61 -8.99 10.62 -2.35
C ILE A 61 -7.85 10.84 -1.36
N ASN A 62 -6.99 9.83 -1.17
CA ASN A 62 -5.89 9.89 -0.22
C ASN A 62 -4.60 10.34 -0.89
N LEU A 63 -4.46 11.66 -1.12
CA LEU A 63 -3.24 12.23 -1.71
C LEU A 63 -2.01 12.02 -0.82
N TYR A 64 -2.19 12.05 0.50
CA TYR A 64 -1.12 11.89 1.49
C TYR A 64 -0.40 10.55 1.36
N GLU A 65 -1.14 9.46 1.17
CA GLU A 65 -0.55 8.12 1.06
C GLU A 65 -0.30 7.70 -0.40
N GLN A 66 -1.13 8.16 -1.34
CA GLN A 66 -1.10 7.70 -2.73
C GLN A 66 -0.24 8.55 -3.65
N GLY A 67 0.14 9.75 -3.22
CA GLY A 67 0.92 10.70 -4.01
C GLY A 67 0.11 11.43 -5.09
N LEU A 68 0.75 12.47 -5.66
CA LEU A 68 0.09 13.43 -6.55
C LEU A 68 -0.41 12.80 -7.85
N GLU A 69 0.37 11.91 -8.46
CA GLU A 69 0.03 11.32 -9.76
C GLU A 69 -1.23 10.46 -9.68
N VAL A 70 -1.32 9.60 -8.67
CA VAL A 70 -2.46 8.71 -8.45
C VAL A 70 -3.69 9.53 -8.07
N ALA A 71 -3.55 10.49 -7.16
CA ALA A 71 -4.65 11.35 -6.75
C ALA A 71 -5.18 12.19 -7.90
N THR A 72 -4.30 12.75 -8.76
CA THR A 72 -4.70 13.50 -9.96
C THR A 72 -5.51 12.63 -10.91
N ARG A 73 -5.06 11.40 -11.18
CA ARG A 73 -5.79 10.46 -12.03
C ARG A 73 -7.17 10.15 -11.45
N GLN A 74 -7.27 9.87 -10.14
CA GLN A 74 -8.54 9.62 -9.46
C GLN A 74 -9.49 10.83 -9.54
N ILE A 75 -8.98 12.05 -9.37
CA ILE A 75 -9.76 13.28 -9.54
C ILE A 75 -10.31 13.38 -10.97
N VAL A 76 -9.46 13.16 -11.98
CA VAL A 76 -9.86 13.18 -13.39
C VAL A 76 -10.92 12.12 -13.68
N ASP A 77 -10.76 10.89 -13.18
CA ASP A 77 -11.71 9.79 -13.35
C ASP A 77 -13.09 10.13 -12.76
N VAL A 78 -13.12 10.73 -11.55
CA VAL A 78 -14.36 11.19 -10.93
C VAL A 78 -15.02 12.31 -11.71
N ILE A 79 -14.24 13.28 -12.21
CA ILE A 79 -14.73 14.44 -12.99
C ILE A 79 -15.26 14.00 -14.34
N THR A 80 -14.58 13.08 -15.02
CA THR A 80 -14.95 12.60 -16.36
C THR A 80 -16.03 11.53 -16.35
N GLY A 81 -16.46 11.08 -15.15
CA GLY A 81 -17.45 10.00 -15.02
C GLY A 81 -16.94 8.63 -15.46
N LYS A 82 -15.65 8.50 -15.74
CA LYS A 82 -14.97 7.25 -16.03
C LYS A 82 -14.71 6.48 -14.72
N ASN A 83 -15.75 6.34 -13.92
CA ASN A 83 -15.67 5.71 -12.60
C ASN A 83 -15.39 4.21 -12.74
N THR A 84 -14.23 3.87 -13.26
CA THR A 84 -13.56 2.63 -12.99
C THR A 84 -12.86 2.77 -11.62
N PHE A 85 -13.65 2.97 -10.57
CA PHE A 85 -13.23 2.62 -9.23
C PHE A 85 -13.18 1.08 -9.19
N LYS A 86 -12.24 0.52 -9.92
CA LYS A 86 -11.61 -0.71 -9.45
C LYS A 86 -10.97 -0.25 -8.16
N GLU A 87 -11.43 -0.80 -7.04
CA GLU A 87 -10.60 -0.93 -5.87
C GLU A 87 -9.22 -1.29 -6.41
N ILE A 88 -8.33 -0.31 -6.52
CA ILE A 88 -6.93 -0.60 -6.71
C ILE A 88 -6.61 -1.20 -5.36
N THR A 89 -6.67 -2.51 -5.30
CA THR A 89 -6.21 -3.32 -4.20
C THR A 89 -4.85 -2.75 -3.80
N GLY A 90 -4.89 -1.91 -2.72
CA GLY A 90 -3.76 -1.30 -2.09
C GLY A 90 -2.78 -0.60 -3.06
N PHE A 91 -2.85 0.73 -3.16
CA PHE A 91 -1.62 1.46 -3.46
C PHE A 91 -0.62 1.06 -2.37
N SER A 92 0.28 0.20 -2.73
CA SER A 92 1.41 -0.12 -1.88
C SER A 92 2.58 0.76 -2.32
N ASN A 93 3.06 1.64 -1.41
CA ASN A 93 4.36 2.28 -1.60
C ASN A 93 5.46 1.23 -1.82
N LEU A 94 5.21 0.00 -1.40
CA LEU A 94 6.10 -1.14 -1.53
C LEU A 94 5.72 -2.00 -2.73
N ASN A 95 6.73 -2.53 -3.40
CA ASN A 95 6.60 -3.63 -4.33
C ASN A 95 7.67 -4.69 -4.05
N ALA A 96 7.43 -5.90 -4.49
CA ALA A 96 8.38 -7.00 -4.47
C ALA A 96 8.67 -7.48 -5.89
N GLU A 97 9.94 -7.73 -6.18
CA GLU A 97 10.40 -8.37 -7.41
C GLU A 97 11.09 -9.68 -7.07
N ALA A 98 10.64 -10.79 -7.65
CA ALA A 98 11.25 -12.10 -7.51
C ALA A 98 11.98 -12.48 -8.79
N LYS A 99 13.27 -12.85 -8.68
CA LYS A 99 14.13 -13.26 -9.78
C LYS A 99 14.82 -14.58 -9.46
N SER A 100 14.82 -15.53 -10.39
CA SER A 100 15.64 -16.73 -10.27
C SER A 100 17.12 -16.41 -10.53
N LYS A 101 17.99 -16.91 -9.66
CA LYS A 101 19.45 -16.85 -9.82
C LYS A 101 20.02 -18.24 -9.58
N GLY A 102 20.17 -19.02 -10.66
CA GLY A 102 20.40 -20.45 -10.55
C GLY A 102 19.19 -21.13 -9.89
N ASN A 103 19.45 -21.88 -8.82
CA ASN A 103 18.39 -22.53 -8.03
C ASN A 103 17.81 -21.63 -6.93
N ASP A 104 18.45 -20.49 -6.65
CA ASP A 104 18.01 -19.54 -5.64
C ASP A 104 16.89 -18.63 -6.19
N LEU A 105 15.98 -18.22 -5.33
CA LEU A 105 15.01 -17.18 -5.61
C LEU A 105 15.37 -15.91 -4.82
N VAL A 106 15.71 -14.84 -5.55
CA VAL A 106 16.03 -13.53 -4.96
C VAL A 106 14.77 -12.67 -4.96
N VAL A 107 14.34 -12.27 -3.79
CA VAL A 107 13.18 -11.39 -3.58
C VAL A 107 13.69 -10.03 -3.12
N GLU A 108 13.47 -9.01 -3.94
CA GLU A 108 13.80 -7.62 -3.66
C GLU A 108 12.52 -6.86 -3.29
N ILE A 109 12.45 -6.33 -2.08
CA ILE A 109 11.33 -5.53 -1.58
C ILE A 109 11.81 -4.08 -1.49
N LYS A 110 11.18 -3.19 -2.25
CA LYS A 110 11.55 -1.77 -2.30
C LYS A 110 10.35 -0.84 -2.20
N ALA A 111 10.61 0.35 -1.69
CA ALA A 111 9.66 1.44 -1.74
C ALA A 111 9.73 2.13 -3.12
N ASN A 112 8.59 2.64 -3.60
CA ASN A 112 8.51 3.32 -4.88
C ASN A 112 8.74 4.82 -4.77
N TYR A 113 8.25 5.44 -3.71
CA TYR A 113 8.16 6.91 -3.62
C TYR A 113 8.75 7.49 -2.34
N TYR A 114 8.50 6.91 -1.18
CA TYR A 114 8.94 7.40 0.12
C TYR A 114 9.43 6.26 1.01
N MET A 115 10.16 6.60 2.06
CA MET A 115 10.68 5.62 3.02
C MET A 115 9.53 4.94 3.77
N GLU A 116 9.61 3.60 3.85
CA GLU A 116 8.74 2.78 4.70
C GLU A 116 9.46 2.49 6.01
N PRO A 117 9.00 3.07 7.13
CA PRO A 117 9.71 2.95 8.41
C PRO A 117 9.60 1.56 9.02
N ASN A 118 8.57 0.79 8.67
CA ASN A 118 8.32 -0.54 9.20
C ASN A 118 8.75 -1.60 8.20
N SER A 119 9.98 -2.09 8.31
CA SER A 119 10.51 -3.13 7.42
C SER A 119 10.25 -4.53 7.96
N ARG A 120 8.96 -4.90 8.07
CA ARG A 120 8.49 -6.20 8.53
C ARG A 120 7.60 -6.84 7.48
N TYR A 121 8.03 -8.01 6.99
CA TYR A 121 7.45 -8.67 5.83
C TYR A 121 7.13 -10.14 6.11
N LEU A 122 6.11 -10.67 5.44
CA LEU A 122 5.86 -12.10 5.31
C LEU A 122 6.05 -12.51 3.84
N LEU A 123 6.94 -13.46 3.62
CA LEU A 123 7.07 -14.15 2.34
C LEU A 123 6.23 -15.43 2.44
N VAL A 124 5.08 -15.47 1.78
CA VAL A 124 4.17 -16.60 1.83
C VAL A 124 4.58 -17.62 0.78
N VAL A 125 4.82 -18.84 1.21
CA VAL A 125 5.37 -19.92 0.39
C VAL A 125 4.51 -21.20 0.50
N ASP A 126 4.61 -22.04 -0.53
CA ASP A 126 3.98 -23.37 -0.56
C ASP A 126 4.95 -24.49 -0.11
N ASN A 127 6.19 -24.12 0.17
CA ASN A 127 7.23 -25.03 0.64
C ASN A 127 7.12 -25.27 2.16
N ASN A 128 7.60 -26.43 2.63
CA ASN A 128 7.77 -26.68 4.06
C ASN A 128 9.12 -26.12 4.56
N GLU A 129 9.26 -26.00 5.87
CA GLU A 129 10.48 -25.48 6.51
C GLU A 129 11.75 -26.22 6.08
N ASN A 130 11.67 -27.55 5.95
CA ASN A 130 12.79 -28.39 5.55
C ASN A 130 13.13 -28.35 4.04
N ASP A 131 12.30 -27.70 3.22
CA ASP A 131 12.50 -27.62 1.77
C ASP A 131 13.40 -26.44 1.37
N LEU A 132 13.56 -25.44 2.24
CA LEU A 132 14.27 -24.20 1.90
C LEU A 132 14.94 -23.56 3.12
N THR A 133 15.90 -22.69 2.85
CA THR A 133 16.49 -21.76 3.82
C THR A 133 16.50 -20.36 3.23
N TRP A 134 16.75 -19.34 4.07
CA TRP A 134 16.77 -17.95 3.61
C TRP A 134 17.89 -17.16 4.30
N LYS A 135 18.27 -16.06 3.66
CA LYS A 135 19.21 -15.08 4.21
C LYS A 135 18.94 -13.69 3.68
N LEU A 136 19.32 -12.70 4.45
CA LEU A 136 19.34 -11.29 4.08
C LEU A 136 20.80 -10.85 3.92
N PRO A 137 21.33 -10.74 2.68
CA PRO A 137 22.76 -10.51 2.47
C PRO A 137 23.24 -9.15 2.97
N ASP A 138 22.37 -8.15 3.00
CA ASP A 138 22.71 -6.76 3.36
C ASP A 138 22.55 -6.46 4.86
N PHE A 139 22.19 -7.47 5.66
CA PHE A 139 21.93 -7.32 7.09
C PHE A 139 22.72 -8.34 7.90
N THR A 140 23.43 -7.86 8.90
CA THR A 140 24.12 -8.73 9.90
C THR A 140 23.20 -9.12 11.04
N GLU A 141 22.23 -8.24 11.36
CA GLU A 141 21.25 -8.44 12.43
C GLU A 141 19.83 -8.27 11.85
N TYR A 142 19.00 -9.27 12.04
CA TYR A 142 17.58 -9.24 11.64
C TYR A 142 16.80 -10.30 12.41
N THR A 143 15.52 -10.09 12.57
CA THR A 143 14.61 -11.10 13.12
C THR A 143 13.97 -11.86 11.96
N SER A 144 14.00 -13.19 12.03
CA SER A 144 13.28 -14.00 11.04
C SER A 144 12.84 -15.33 11.64
N GLY A 145 11.82 -15.93 11.03
CA GLY A 145 11.31 -17.23 11.46
C GLY A 145 10.37 -17.83 10.43
N PHE A 146 10.34 -19.16 10.37
CA PHE A 146 9.38 -19.91 9.58
C PHE A 146 8.12 -20.18 10.40
N ASN A 147 6.95 -19.97 9.81
CA ASN A 147 5.66 -20.19 10.44
C ASN A 147 4.84 -21.13 9.57
N ASN A 148 4.40 -22.24 10.17
CA ASN A 148 3.64 -23.27 9.47
C ASN A 148 2.13 -23.04 9.61
N ASN A 149 1.38 -23.39 8.57
CA ASN A 149 -0.08 -23.48 8.59
C ASN A 149 -0.79 -22.20 9.07
N ILE A 150 -0.34 -21.04 8.58
CA ILE A 150 -0.98 -19.76 8.88
C ILE A 150 -2.22 -19.58 8.00
N SER A 151 -3.33 -19.18 8.62
CA SER A 151 -4.58 -18.90 7.93
C SER A 151 -4.54 -17.50 7.29
N PHE A 152 -4.67 -17.45 5.97
CA PHE A 152 -4.83 -16.24 5.17
C PHE A 152 -6.21 -16.24 4.51
N THR A 153 -6.62 -15.13 3.92
CA THR A 153 -7.87 -15.05 3.16
C THR A 153 -7.89 -15.98 1.94
N THR A 154 -6.71 -16.34 1.43
CA THR A 154 -6.51 -17.23 0.26
C THR A 154 -6.39 -18.70 0.63
N GLY A 155 -6.39 -19.05 1.91
CA GLY A 155 -6.21 -20.40 2.41
C GLY A 155 -5.18 -20.51 3.52
N VAL A 156 -4.75 -21.74 3.82
CA VAL A 156 -3.72 -22.03 4.81
C VAL A 156 -2.40 -22.23 4.09
N HIS A 157 -1.40 -21.42 4.43
CA HIS A 157 -0.07 -21.43 3.81
C HIS A 157 1.04 -21.32 4.85
N ASN A 158 2.25 -21.64 4.44
CA ASN A 158 3.45 -21.40 5.24
C ASN A 158 3.99 -20.00 4.92
N CYS A 159 4.72 -19.40 5.86
CA CYS A 159 5.34 -18.12 5.60
C CYS A 159 6.66 -17.94 6.35
N ILE A 160 7.53 -17.10 5.79
CA ILE A 160 8.77 -16.65 6.40
C ILE A 160 8.56 -15.23 6.85
N LEU A 161 8.64 -14.98 8.17
CA LEU A 161 8.71 -13.65 8.73
C LEU A 161 10.14 -13.12 8.57
N VAL A 162 10.24 -11.88 8.10
CA VAL A 162 11.49 -11.11 8.01
C VAL A 162 11.25 -9.73 8.57
N GLU A 163 12.09 -9.32 9.51
CA GLU A 163 12.03 -7.99 10.12
C GLU A 163 13.44 -7.43 10.25
N VAL A 164 13.67 -6.22 9.76
CA VAL A 164 14.95 -5.51 9.84
C VAL A 164 14.75 -4.15 10.50
N ASP A 165 15.73 -3.75 11.33
CA ASP A 165 15.73 -2.46 12.03
C ASP A 165 16.30 -1.35 11.13
N LYS A 166 15.83 -1.29 9.89
CA LYS A 166 16.15 -0.24 8.92
C LYS A 166 14.93 0.07 8.07
N VAL A 167 14.81 1.30 7.63
CA VAL A 167 13.76 1.74 6.73
C VAL A 167 13.97 1.16 5.34
N THR A 168 12.89 0.70 4.71
CA THR A 168 12.90 0.35 3.29
C THR A 168 12.67 1.61 2.45
N SER A 169 13.53 1.88 1.48
CA SER A 169 13.42 3.06 0.63
C SER A 169 13.67 2.72 -0.85
N PRO A 170 13.44 3.65 -1.78
CA PRO A 170 13.72 3.41 -3.20
C PRO A 170 15.17 3.00 -3.48
N ASN A 171 16.12 3.52 -2.70
CA ASN A 171 17.56 3.26 -2.88
C ASN A 171 18.12 2.20 -1.92
N PHE A 172 17.36 1.80 -0.91
CA PHE A 172 17.75 0.81 0.08
C PHE A 172 16.66 -0.25 0.21
N PRO A 173 16.56 -1.19 -0.75
CA PRO A 173 15.61 -2.29 -0.70
C PRO A 173 16.00 -3.30 0.36
N VAL A 174 15.04 -4.11 0.78
CA VAL A 174 15.30 -5.34 1.57
C VAL A 174 15.39 -6.50 0.59
N ILE A 175 16.56 -7.17 0.56
CA ILE A 175 16.82 -8.32 -0.29
C ILE A 175 16.77 -9.60 0.56
N VAL A 176 15.91 -10.53 0.16
CA VAL A 176 15.81 -11.86 0.76
C VAL A 176 16.17 -12.90 -0.29
N ILE A 177 17.16 -13.74 0.00
CA ILE A 177 17.55 -14.86 -0.86
C ILE A 177 16.98 -16.14 -0.27
N LEU A 178 16.07 -16.77 -0.97
CA LEU A 178 15.54 -18.09 -0.66
C LEU A 178 16.38 -19.14 -1.40
N LYS A 179 16.82 -20.18 -0.69
CA LYS A 179 17.62 -21.27 -1.25
C LYS A 179 16.90 -22.60 -1.05
N PRO A 180 16.76 -23.43 -2.08
CA PRO A 180 16.21 -24.75 -1.92
C PRO A 180 17.22 -25.65 -1.14
N LEU A 181 16.71 -26.44 -0.22
CA LEU A 181 17.45 -27.51 0.49
C LEU A 181 17.17 -28.88 -0.11
N THR A 182 16.16 -28.98 -0.97
CA THR A 182 15.73 -30.19 -1.65
C THR A 182 15.60 -29.91 -3.16
N ASP A 183 15.30 -30.94 -3.94
CA ASP A 183 15.05 -30.79 -5.40
C ASP A 183 13.71 -30.09 -5.71
N LYS A 184 12.92 -29.75 -4.68
CA LYS A 184 11.67 -29.03 -4.86
C LYS A 184 11.93 -27.56 -5.19
N PRO A 185 11.30 -27.00 -6.24
CA PRO A 185 11.42 -25.60 -6.56
C PRO A 185 10.81 -24.73 -5.45
N ILE A 186 11.38 -23.54 -5.26
CA ILE A 186 10.80 -22.54 -4.34
C ILE A 186 9.54 -21.97 -4.96
N ARG A 187 8.44 -22.02 -4.23
CA ARG A 187 7.12 -21.53 -4.65
C ARG A 187 6.69 -20.37 -3.75
N LEU A 188 7.14 -19.18 -4.10
CA LEU A 188 6.68 -17.94 -3.48
C LEU A 188 5.30 -17.59 -4.05
N LEU A 189 4.30 -17.45 -3.19
CA LEU A 189 2.92 -17.15 -3.58
C LEU A 189 2.68 -15.65 -3.60
N TYR A 190 2.98 -14.95 -2.51
CA TYR A 190 2.88 -13.50 -2.39
C TYR A 190 3.75 -12.98 -1.25
N VAL A 191 3.95 -11.66 -1.22
CA VAL A 191 4.67 -10.96 -0.16
C VAL A 191 3.70 -10.02 0.52
N MET A 192 3.76 -9.95 1.85
CA MET A 192 2.94 -9.05 2.66
C MET A 192 3.81 -8.13 3.50
N HIS A 193 3.33 -6.96 3.76
CA HIS A 193 3.93 -5.95 4.63
C HIS A 193 3.07 -5.74 5.88
N ALA A 194 3.69 -5.59 7.04
CA ALA A 194 3.00 -5.32 8.29
C ALA A 194 2.43 -3.89 8.31
N THR A 195 1.13 -3.77 8.40
CA THR A 195 0.40 -2.49 8.55
C THR A 195 0.17 -2.14 10.02
N SER A 196 0.28 -3.13 10.91
CA SER A 196 0.25 -2.99 12.36
C SER A 196 1.08 -4.10 13.01
N ARG A 197 1.08 -4.18 14.35
CA ARG A 197 1.75 -5.29 15.07
C ARG A 197 1.21 -6.67 14.70
N LYS A 198 -0.05 -6.76 14.26
CA LYS A 198 -0.76 -8.03 14.00
C LYS A 198 -1.26 -8.17 12.58
N ASP A 199 -1.42 -7.05 11.86
CA ASP A 199 -2.05 -7.03 10.55
C ASP A 199 -1.00 -6.89 9.45
N PHE A 200 -1.24 -7.61 8.35
CA PHE A 200 -0.40 -7.59 7.16
C PHE A 200 -1.26 -7.38 5.92
N ALA A 201 -0.78 -6.58 4.99
CA ALA A 201 -1.39 -6.36 3.69
C ALA A 201 -0.48 -6.91 2.57
N ALA A 202 -1.06 -7.52 1.55
CA ALA A 202 -0.31 -7.98 0.39
C ALA A 202 0.24 -6.77 -0.38
N ILE A 203 1.50 -6.88 -0.84
CA ILE A 203 2.13 -5.91 -1.73
C ILE A 203 2.24 -6.49 -3.14
N PRO A 204 2.29 -5.65 -4.20
CA PRO A 204 2.47 -6.12 -5.56
C PRO A 204 3.75 -6.97 -5.68
N LEU A 205 3.63 -8.15 -6.29
CA LEU A 205 4.74 -9.06 -6.57
C LEU A 205 4.86 -9.27 -8.07
N MET A 206 6.07 -9.04 -8.59
CA MET A 206 6.42 -9.30 -9.99
C MET A 206 7.50 -10.37 -10.09
N PHE A 207 7.31 -11.35 -10.96
CA PHE A 207 8.33 -12.35 -11.29
C PHE A 207 9.08 -11.91 -12.56
N LYS A 208 10.42 -11.75 -12.46
CA LYS A 208 11.29 -11.40 -13.59
C LYS A 208 12.11 -12.60 -14.01
N GLY A 209 12.08 -12.94 -15.32
CA GLY A 209 12.95 -13.95 -15.91
C GLY A 209 12.54 -15.40 -15.63
N MET A 210 11.32 -15.67 -15.18
CA MET A 210 10.71 -16.99 -15.30
C MET A 210 10.14 -17.09 -16.72
N ALA A 211 10.75 -17.91 -17.60
CA ALA A 211 10.06 -18.37 -18.79
C ALA A 211 8.81 -19.13 -18.36
N ALA A 212 7.68 -18.78 -19.00
CA ALA A 212 6.40 -19.43 -18.79
C ALA A 212 6.48 -20.93 -19.10
#